data_3f4e8e64effc881dada10b18de860687
#
_entry.id   3f4e8e64effc881dada10b18de860687
#
_cell.length_a   1.000
_cell.length_b   1.000
_cell.length_c   1.000
_cell.angle_alpha   90.00
_cell.angle_beta   90.00
_cell.angle_gamma   90.00
#
_symmetry.space_group_name_H-M   'P 1'
#
loop_
_entity.id
_entity.type
_entity.pdbx_description
1 polymer ?
#
loop_
_entity_poly.entity_id
_entity_poly.type
_entity_poly.pdbx_seq_one_letter_code
_entity_poly.pdbx_strand_id
1 'polypeptide(L)'
;MRLTSLLSTLARRGHVILALGGLALLTGCKKLDFWTMNGHQSTIVVSGPVARSQLDVFLVTCWVTFVIFLFVGSVLAYATLKFRARSEDDEHAEPPDQGHGNPLIELSLIGASVLALVIIAVPTLKAITYTYDVAVEDKANTYEVSASGYQWWFKFEYPAEQITGAGPLVTANELVIPAGRPVHITLRGMDVIHSFWVPKLAGKVDMIPNRGNFLWLKADAPGYYWGQCAEYCGDSHAVMRFRVIALGPREFNKWVTDQMAPAREVAPAAPAGQPKAQFAAYRTDWKRNEKGWSDKFEFNPLDAWRSQQEPDAKHEDLALIDKGKHLFQEKTCYTCHNVRGHSVDVVISGKLQNVPFLGSPAYPNLTHVGARSTIAAGLLENNAEQLARWISHPDQVKPGNKMYATGYIPNNIKLTPDDVSALVAYLSSLK
;
A
#
# COMPACT_ATOMS: atom_id res chain seq x y z
N MET A 1 8.78 63.62 -5.49
CA MET A 1 8.36 62.86 -6.70
C MET A 1 9.27 61.72 -7.15
N ARG A 2 10.41 61.39 -6.49
CA ARG A 2 11.32 60.29 -6.91
C ARG A 2 11.21 59.02 -6.08
N LEU A 3 10.66 59.05 -4.85
CA LEU A 3 10.58 57.86 -3.99
C LEU A 3 9.41 56.94 -4.33
N THR A 4 8.28 57.51 -4.73
CA THR A 4 7.06 56.72 -5.09
C THR A 4 7.21 55.95 -6.41
N SER A 5 7.99 56.45 -7.37
CA SER A 5 8.26 55.79 -8.62
C SER A 5 9.24 54.57 -8.42
N LEU A 6 10.16 54.68 -7.46
CA LEU A 6 11.09 53.59 -7.11
C LEU A 6 10.36 52.45 -6.40
N LEU A 7 9.45 52.75 -5.47
CA LEU A 7 8.68 51.74 -4.74
C LEU A 7 7.69 51.00 -5.65
N SER A 8 7.06 51.68 -6.61
CA SER A 8 6.18 51.02 -7.59
C SER A 8 6.96 50.11 -8.57
N THR A 9 8.19 50.49 -8.91
CA THR A 9 9.07 49.67 -9.77
C THR A 9 9.61 48.46 -9.02
N LEU A 10 9.94 48.61 -7.74
CA LEU A 10 10.37 47.50 -6.87
C LEU A 10 9.22 46.50 -6.59
N ALA A 11 8.00 46.99 -6.36
CA ALA A 11 6.82 46.16 -6.21
C ALA A 11 6.54 45.34 -7.49
N ARG A 12 6.57 45.93 -8.67
CA ARG A 12 6.40 45.24 -9.95
C ARG A 12 7.50 44.20 -10.19
N ARG A 13 8.76 44.52 -9.89
CA ARG A 13 9.88 43.56 -9.99
C ARG A 13 9.79 42.44 -8.95
N GLY A 14 9.31 42.74 -7.75
CA GLY A 14 9.07 41.73 -6.71
C GLY A 14 8.03 40.68 -7.13
N HIS A 15 6.94 41.08 -7.79
CA HIS A 15 5.93 40.14 -8.30
C HIS A 15 6.46 39.27 -9.44
N VAL A 16 7.29 39.85 -10.32
CA VAL A 16 7.95 39.05 -11.41
C VAL A 16 8.98 38.09 -10.84
N ILE A 17 9.75 38.49 -9.83
CA ILE A 17 10.73 37.61 -9.16
C ILE A 17 10.02 36.50 -8.39
N LEU A 18 8.90 36.77 -7.71
CA LEU A 18 8.07 35.74 -7.05
C LEU A 18 7.43 34.77 -8.06
N ALA A 19 6.94 35.29 -9.19
CA ALA A 19 6.39 34.47 -10.25
C ALA A 19 7.46 33.60 -10.93
N LEU A 20 8.65 34.15 -11.22
CA LEU A 20 9.77 33.42 -11.80
C LEU A 20 10.39 32.44 -10.78
N GLY A 21 10.47 32.81 -9.50
CA GLY A 21 10.90 31.94 -8.41
C GLY A 21 9.93 30.77 -8.20
N GLY A 22 8.62 31.02 -8.25
CA GLY A 22 7.58 30.00 -8.24
C GLY A 22 7.68 29.05 -9.44
N LEU A 23 7.92 29.59 -10.64
CA LEU A 23 8.14 28.78 -11.85
C LEU A 23 9.44 27.97 -11.78
N ALA A 24 10.51 28.52 -11.23
CA ALA A 24 11.79 27.83 -11.02
C ALA A 24 11.69 26.71 -9.96
N LEU A 25 10.89 26.90 -8.91
CA LEU A 25 10.59 25.87 -7.92
C LEU A 25 9.79 24.70 -8.56
N LEU A 26 8.91 25.00 -9.51
CA LEU A 26 8.16 23.99 -10.27
C LEU A 26 9.05 23.21 -11.26
N THR A 27 10.10 23.84 -11.80
CA THR A 27 11.02 23.20 -12.75
C THR A 27 12.20 22.47 -12.08
N GLY A 28 12.51 22.77 -10.81
CA GLY A 28 13.62 22.19 -10.05
C GLY A 28 13.41 20.74 -9.58
N CYS A 29 12.18 20.26 -9.58
CA CYS A 29 11.84 18.89 -9.16
C CYS A 29 11.92 17.89 -10.31
N LYS A 30 13.11 17.61 -10.84
CA LYS A 30 13.33 16.57 -11.87
C LYS A 30 13.00 15.13 -11.41
N LYS A 31 12.63 14.90 -10.14
CA LYS A 31 12.28 13.58 -9.59
C LYS A 31 10.81 13.43 -9.18
N LEU A 32 10.03 14.49 -9.25
CA LEU A 32 8.58 14.39 -9.07
C LEU A 32 7.97 14.47 -10.48
N ASP A 33 7.34 13.38 -10.91
CA ASP A 33 6.43 13.39 -12.06
C ASP A 33 5.18 14.22 -11.74
N PHE A 34 5.41 15.43 -11.19
CA PHE A 34 4.35 16.34 -10.76
C PHE A 34 3.38 16.64 -11.90
N TRP A 35 3.92 16.78 -13.12
CA TRP A 35 3.10 17.08 -14.31
C TRP A 35 2.36 15.86 -14.84
N THR A 36 2.87 14.64 -14.64
CA THR A 36 2.20 13.40 -15.04
C THR A 36 1.24 12.90 -13.97
N MET A 37 1.38 13.37 -12.72
CA MET A 37 0.64 12.91 -11.54
C MET A 37 0.63 11.37 -11.39
N ASN A 38 1.61 10.68 -11.99
CA ASN A 38 1.68 9.22 -12.06
C ASN A 38 2.59 8.62 -10.99
N GLY A 39 2.28 8.86 -9.71
CA GLY A 39 2.92 8.15 -8.61
C GLY A 39 2.33 6.75 -8.41
N HIS A 40 3.02 5.92 -7.60
CA HIS A 40 2.56 4.56 -7.28
C HIS A 40 1.16 4.50 -6.66
N GLN A 41 0.78 5.54 -5.91
CA GLN A 41 -0.51 5.68 -5.24
C GLN A 41 -1.39 6.78 -5.88
N SER A 42 -1.19 7.07 -7.17
CA SER A 42 -1.99 8.07 -7.87
C SER A 42 -3.46 7.69 -7.89
N THR A 43 -4.32 8.66 -7.60
CA THR A 43 -5.77 8.62 -7.78
C THR A 43 -6.21 9.34 -9.07
N ILE A 44 -5.24 9.91 -9.80
CA ILE A 44 -5.47 10.64 -11.07
C ILE A 44 -5.13 9.74 -12.26
N VAL A 45 -4.00 9.00 -12.19
CA VAL A 45 -3.64 7.99 -13.18
C VAL A 45 -4.11 6.63 -12.67
N VAL A 46 -5.35 6.31 -12.98
CA VAL A 46 -6.05 5.11 -12.50
C VAL A 46 -5.91 3.94 -13.46
N SER A 47 -6.05 2.71 -12.94
CA SER A 47 -5.86 1.46 -13.67
C SER A 47 -7.03 0.49 -13.50
N GLY A 48 -8.17 0.99 -13.02
CA GLY A 48 -9.38 0.20 -12.82
C GLY A 48 -10.65 1.03 -12.95
N PRO A 49 -11.80 0.39 -13.28
CA PRO A 49 -13.05 1.08 -13.55
C PRO A 49 -13.65 1.74 -12.30
N VAL A 50 -13.48 1.16 -11.13
CA VAL A 50 -13.97 1.73 -9.85
C VAL A 50 -13.26 3.05 -9.55
N ALA A 51 -11.92 3.06 -9.60
CA ALA A 51 -11.14 4.28 -9.40
C ALA A 51 -11.44 5.32 -10.50
N ARG A 52 -11.71 4.90 -11.74
CA ARG A 52 -12.10 5.80 -12.83
C ARG A 52 -13.44 6.48 -12.56
N SER A 53 -14.44 5.73 -12.11
CA SER A 53 -15.75 6.30 -11.72
C SER A 53 -15.63 7.35 -10.62
N GLN A 54 -14.72 7.14 -9.65
CA GLN A 54 -14.45 8.13 -8.59
C GLN A 54 -13.71 9.37 -9.14
N LEU A 55 -12.75 9.16 -10.05
CA LEU A 55 -12.03 10.25 -10.73
C LEU A 55 -13.00 11.14 -11.54
N ASP A 56 -13.97 10.54 -12.23
CA ASP A 56 -14.96 11.30 -13.02
C ASP A 56 -15.77 12.26 -12.13
N VAL A 57 -16.23 11.79 -10.96
CA VAL A 57 -16.92 12.66 -9.99
C VAL A 57 -16.00 13.78 -9.48
N PHE A 58 -14.74 13.44 -9.17
CA PHE A 58 -13.75 14.43 -8.74
C PHE A 58 -13.52 15.51 -9.80
N LEU A 59 -13.38 15.13 -11.08
CA LEU A 59 -13.18 16.09 -12.18
C LEU A 59 -14.39 17.01 -12.38
N VAL A 60 -15.61 16.49 -12.33
CA VAL A 60 -16.83 17.30 -12.36
C VAL A 60 -16.85 18.31 -11.22
N THR A 61 -16.53 17.85 -10.01
CA THR A 61 -16.46 18.73 -8.83
C THR A 61 -15.40 19.81 -9.00
N CYS A 62 -14.22 19.48 -9.51
CA CYS A 62 -13.15 20.43 -9.82
C CYS A 62 -13.61 21.52 -10.81
N TRP A 63 -14.28 21.12 -11.90
CA TRP A 63 -14.75 22.08 -12.88
C TRP A 63 -15.83 23.02 -12.32
N VAL A 64 -16.81 22.51 -11.60
CA VAL A 64 -17.83 23.33 -10.94
C VAL A 64 -17.19 24.30 -9.96
N THR A 65 -16.28 23.79 -9.11
CA THR A 65 -15.57 24.63 -8.13
C THR A 65 -14.70 25.70 -8.80
N PHE A 66 -14.05 25.36 -9.92
CA PHE A 66 -13.23 26.31 -10.68
C PHE A 66 -14.06 27.47 -11.25
N VAL A 67 -15.24 27.16 -11.83
CA VAL A 67 -16.16 28.20 -12.33
C VAL A 67 -16.63 29.11 -11.19
N ILE A 68 -17.03 28.54 -10.04
CA ILE A 68 -17.43 29.30 -8.86
C ILE A 68 -16.26 30.19 -8.37
N PHE A 69 -15.06 29.60 -8.30
CA PHE A 69 -13.84 30.33 -7.88
C PHE A 69 -13.55 31.55 -8.78
N LEU A 70 -13.64 31.36 -10.11
CA LEU A 70 -13.43 32.48 -11.05
C LEU A 70 -14.50 33.56 -10.89
N PHE A 71 -15.76 33.17 -10.74
CA PHE A 71 -16.85 34.11 -10.55
C PHE A 71 -16.69 34.93 -9.26
N VAL A 72 -16.57 34.23 -8.11
CA VAL A 72 -16.44 34.88 -6.81
C VAL A 72 -15.15 35.68 -6.71
N GLY A 73 -14.03 35.13 -7.19
CA GLY A 73 -12.74 35.81 -7.23
C GLY A 73 -12.77 37.09 -8.07
N SER A 74 -13.46 37.08 -9.20
CA SER A 74 -13.62 38.24 -10.08
C SER A 74 -14.46 39.34 -9.40
N VAL A 75 -15.56 38.98 -8.76
CA VAL A 75 -16.40 39.91 -8.01
C VAL A 75 -15.62 40.53 -6.84
N LEU A 76 -14.90 39.70 -6.09
CA LEU A 76 -14.06 40.15 -4.98
C LEU A 76 -12.95 41.08 -5.46
N ALA A 77 -12.23 40.71 -6.51
CA ALA A 77 -11.19 41.53 -7.10
C ALA A 77 -11.75 42.89 -7.56
N TYR A 78 -12.90 42.87 -8.26
CA TYR A 78 -13.58 44.10 -8.67
C TYR A 78 -13.94 44.98 -7.47
N ALA A 79 -14.57 44.42 -6.45
CA ALA A 79 -14.98 45.18 -5.25
C ALA A 79 -13.75 45.77 -4.53
N THR A 80 -12.71 44.96 -4.32
CA THR A 80 -11.47 45.41 -3.65
C THR A 80 -10.75 46.49 -4.43
N LEU A 81 -10.69 46.43 -5.75
CA LEU A 81 -10.01 47.45 -6.56
C LEU A 81 -10.81 48.69 -6.73
N LYS A 82 -12.11 48.57 -6.89
CA LYS A 82 -13.00 49.72 -7.13
C LYS A 82 -13.31 50.54 -5.87
N PHE A 83 -13.57 49.87 -4.75
CA PHE A 83 -14.06 50.48 -3.52
C PHE A 83 -12.99 50.60 -2.42
N ARG A 84 -11.70 50.42 -2.76
CA ARG A 84 -10.60 50.62 -1.81
C ARG A 84 -10.50 52.12 -1.42
N ALA A 85 -10.23 52.42 -0.16
CA ALA A 85 -9.85 53.72 0.30
C ALA A 85 -8.58 54.20 -0.43
N ARG A 86 -8.56 55.45 -0.89
CA ARG A 86 -7.45 56.04 -1.65
C ARG A 86 -6.78 57.20 -0.90
N SER A 87 -7.45 57.71 0.11
CA SER A 87 -6.99 58.80 0.97
C SER A 87 -7.41 58.54 2.42
N GLU A 88 -6.87 59.28 3.34
CA GLU A 88 -7.24 59.26 4.75
C GLU A 88 -8.70 59.72 4.96
N ASP A 89 -9.17 60.66 4.11
CA ASP A 89 -10.56 61.11 4.11
C ASP A 89 -11.53 59.99 3.68
N ASP A 90 -11.12 59.08 2.76
CA ASP A 90 -11.93 57.95 2.35
C ASP A 90 -12.06 56.90 3.47
N GLU A 91 -11.06 56.79 4.35
CA GLU A 91 -11.10 55.85 5.49
C GLU A 91 -12.09 56.29 6.58
N HIS A 92 -12.32 57.61 6.68
CA HIS A 92 -13.22 58.19 7.66
C HIS A 92 -14.58 58.64 7.06
N ALA A 93 -14.82 58.33 5.78
CA ALA A 93 -16.08 58.63 5.13
C ALA A 93 -17.23 57.83 5.76
N GLU A 94 -18.40 58.46 5.88
CA GLU A 94 -19.60 57.76 6.33
C GLU A 94 -19.92 56.60 5.39
N PRO A 95 -20.32 55.43 5.95
CA PRO A 95 -20.74 54.28 5.12
C PRO A 95 -21.87 54.70 4.16
N PRO A 96 -21.86 54.23 2.90
CA PRO A 96 -22.94 54.52 1.97
C PRO A 96 -24.27 53.99 2.50
N ASP A 97 -25.36 54.64 2.12
CA ASP A 97 -26.71 54.16 2.44
C ASP A 97 -26.90 52.71 2.08
N GLN A 98 -27.40 51.93 3.03
CA GLN A 98 -27.68 50.52 2.83
C GLN A 98 -28.95 50.35 1.98
N GLY A 99 -28.76 50.04 0.72
CA GLY A 99 -29.87 49.77 -0.21
C GLY A 99 -30.56 48.42 0.08
N HIS A 100 -31.84 48.32 -0.32
CA HIS A 100 -32.52 47.04 -0.35
C HIS A 100 -31.90 46.11 -1.40
N GLY A 101 -31.76 44.80 -1.09
CA GLY A 101 -31.28 43.82 -2.03
C GLY A 101 -32.16 43.72 -3.28
N ASN A 102 -31.63 43.13 -4.35
CA ASN A 102 -32.41 42.89 -5.54
C ASN A 102 -32.91 41.44 -5.53
N PRO A 103 -34.24 41.16 -5.35
CA PRO A 103 -34.77 39.81 -5.24
C PRO A 103 -34.48 38.92 -6.46
N LEU A 104 -34.38 39.52 -7.66
CA LEU A 104 -34.05 38.73 -8.88
C LEU A 104 -32.60 38.25 -8.86
N ILE A 105 -31.66 39.09 -8.40
CA ILE A 105 -30.25 38.69 -8.27
C ILE A 105 -30.14 37.62 -7.22
N GLU A 106 -30.75 37.81 -6.06
CA GLU A 106 -30.72 36.85 -4.95
C GLU A 106 -31.30 35.47 -5.39
N LEU A 107 -32.49 35.47 -6.02
CA LEU A 107 -33.12 34.26 -6.52
C LEU A 107 -32.28 33.59 -7.61
N SER A 108 -31.64 34.35 -8.49
CA SER A 108 -30.75 33.83 -9.54
C SER A 108 -29.51 33.17 -8.94
N LEU A 109 -28.90 33.72 -7.90
CA LEU A 109 -27.75 33.17 -7.21
C LEU A 109 -28.12 31.85 -6.46
N ILE A 110 -29.30 31.83 -5.81
CA ILE A 110 -29.83 30.63 -5.19
C ILE A 110 -30.07 29.56 -6.27
N GLY A 111 -30.73 29.89 -7.37
CA GLY A 111 -30.97 29.00 -8.49
C GLY A 111 -29.65 28.44 -9.11
N ALA A 112 -28.63 29.29 -9.27
CA ALA A 112 -27.32 28.86 -9.73
C ALA A 112 -26.63 27.91 -8.76
N SER A 113 -26.75 28.15 -7.45
CA SER A 113 -26.21 27.27 -6.41
C SER A 113 -26.90 25.89 -6.42
N VAL A 114 -28.21 25.85 -6.55
CA VAL A 114 -29.00 24.61 -6.67
C VAL A 114 -28.58 23.85 -7.95
N LEU A 115 -28.44 24.54 -9.07
CA LEU A 115 -27.97 23.93 -10.31
C LEU A 115 -26.58 23.31 -10.17
N ALA A 116 -25.65 24.02 -9.55
CA ALA A 116 -24.29 23.51 -9.28
C ALA A 116 -24.33 22.22 -8.42
N LEU A 117 -25.18 22.19 -7.39
CA LEU A 117 -25.39 20.99 -6.57
C LEU A 117 -25.96 19.81 -7.40
N VAL A 118 -26.93 20.07 -8.27
CA VAL A 118 -27.53 19.02 -9.13
C VAL A 118 -26.49 18.47 -10.10
N ILE A 119 -25.63 19.32 -10.68
CA ILE A 119 -24.55 18.92 -11.60
C ILE A 119 -23.58 17.94 -10.89
N ILE A 120 -23.27 18.17 -9.63
CA ILE A 120 -22.41 17.28 -8.84
C ILE A 120 -23.17 16.03 -8.35
N ALA A 121 -24.43 16.20 -7.90
CA ALA A 121 -25.21 15.11 -7.30
C ALA A 121 -25.50 13.96 -8.28
N VAL A 122 -25.80 14.26 -9.53
CA VAL A 122 -26.16 13.23 -10.52
C VAL A 122 -25.01 12.22 -10.77
N PRO A 123 -23.78 12.63 -11.12
CA PRO A 123 -22.68 11.69 -11.27
C PRO A 123 -22.29 11.04 -9.94
N THR A 124 -22.44 11.74 -8.79
CA THR A 124 -22.16 11.17 -7.47
C THR A 124 -23.10 9.99 -7.17
N LEU A 125 -24.40 10.13 -7.38
CA LEU A 125 -25.36 9.05 -7.16
C LEU A 125 -25.09 7.84 -8.07
N LYS A 126 -24.74 8.08 -9.35
CA LYS A 126 -24.32 7.02 -10.26
C LYS A 126 -23.05 6.30 -9.78
N ALA A 127 -22.05 7.06 -9.32
CA ALA A 127 -20.81 6.50 -8.82
C ALA A 127 -21.03 5.67 -7.54
N ILE A 128 -21.87 6.13 -6.60
CA ILE A 128 -22.21 5.40 -5.38
C ILE A 128 -22.80 4.03 -5.74
N THR A 129 -23.80 3.97 -6.62
CA THR A 129 -24.41 2.71 -7.02
C THR A 129 -23.47 1.78 -7.75
N TYR A 130 -22.63 2.33 -8.65
CA TYR A 130 -21.66 1.56 -9.42
C TYR A 130 -20.52 1.00 -8.56
N THR A 131 -20.01 1.78 -7.61
CA THR A 131 -18.86 1.38 -6.78
C THR A 131 -19.27 0.50 -5.59
N TYR A 132 -20.57 0.42 -5.27
CA TYR A 132 -21.07 -0.35 -4.13
C TYR A 132 -20.85 -1.85 -4.32
N ASP A 133 -21.26 -2.43 -5.45
CA ASP A 133 -21.15 -3.86 -5.71
C ASP A 133 -20.88 -4.11 -7.21
N VAL A 134 -20.39 -5.30 -7.51
CA VAL A 134 -20.17 -5.77 -8.89
C VAL A 134 -21.52 -5.77 -9.64
N ALA A 135 -21.50 -5.31 -10.88
CA ALA A 135 -22.68 -5.33 -11.74
C ALA A 135 -23.28 -6.75 -11.85
N VAL A 136 -24.60 -6.85 -11.95
CA VAL A 136 -25.31 -8.14 -11.93
C VAL A 136 -24.83 -9.07 -13.05
N GLU A 137 -24.57 -8.52 -14.24
CA GLU A 137 -24.06 -9.23 -15.41
C GLU A 137 -22.65 -9.81 -15.21
N ASP A 138 -21.84 -9.18 -14.35
CA ASP A 138 -20.46 -9.60 -14.07
C ASP A 138 -20.36 -10.52 -12.84
N LYS A 139 -21.43 -10.69 -12.06
CA LYS A 139 -21.41 -11.47 -10.81
C LYS A 139 -20.98 -12.93 -11.02
N ALA A 140 -21.42 -13.56 -12.08
CA ALA A 140 -21.05 -14.94 -12.40
C ALA A 140 -19.55 -15.09 -12.76
N ASN A 141 -18.91 -14.01 -13.17
CA ASN A 141 -17.47 -13.98 -13.50
C ASN A 141 -16.62 -13.34 -12.40
N THR A 142 -17.20 -13.04 -11.23
CA THR A 142 -16.48 -12.40 -10.13
C THR A 142 -15.58 -13.42 -9.43
N TYR A 143 -14.37 -12.98 -9.08
CA TYR A 143 -13.43 -13.75 -8.26
C TYR A 143 -13.51 -13.30 -6.81
N GLU A 144 -13.64 -14.25 -5.89
CA GLU A 144 -13.82 -13.96 -4.47
C GLU A 144 -12.51 -14.04 -3.70
N VAL A 145 -12.26 -13.04 -2.84
CA VAL A 145 -11.13 -13.01 -1.91
C VAL A 145 -11.61 -12.52 -0.54
N SER A 146 -11.03 -13.04 0.53
CA SER A 146 -11.20 -12.48 1.87
C SER A 146 -9.91 -11.81 2.31
N ALA A 147 -10.02 -10.56 2.80
CA ALA A 147 -8.91 -9.80 3.36
C ALA A 147 -9.14 -9.56 4.86
N SER A 148 -8.16 -9.94 5.67
CA SER A 148 -8.17 -9.70 7.12
C SER A 148 -7.03 -8.78 7.52
N GLY A 149 -7.33 -7.72 8.28
CA GLY A 149 -6.34 -6.79 8.84
C GLY A 149 -5.96 -7.18 10.25
N TYR A 150 -4.67 -7.23 10.52
CA TYR A 150 -4.06 -7.43 11.84
C TYR A 150 -3.07 -6.29 12.10
N GLN A 151 -2.74 -6.01 13.33
CA GLN A 151 -1.65 -5.08 13.70
C GLN A 151 -0.28 -5.75 13.47
N TRP A 152 0.48 -5.44 12.41
CA TRP A 152 0.18 -4.48 11.32
C TRP A 152 0.54 -5.16 9.99
N TRP A 153 -0.35 -6.02 9.50
CA TRP A 153 -0.21 -6.76 8.25
C TRP A 153 -1.57 -7.18 7.69
N PHE A 154 -1.62 -7.58 6.40
CA PHE A 154 -2.82 -8.07 5.74
C PHE A 154 -2.70 -9.55 5.40
N LYS A 155 -3.72 -10.33 5.75
CA LYS A 155 -3.92 -11.71 5.30
C LYS A 155 -4.92 -11.71 4.15
N PHE A 156 -4.63 -12.47 3.10
CA PHE A 156 -5.53 -12.74 1.97
C PHE A 156 -5.83 -14.21 1.88
N GLU A 157 -7.10 -14.55 1.78
CA GLU A 157 -7.58 -15.92 1.64
C GLU A 157 -8.37 -16.02 0.33
N TYR A 158 -8.16 -17.11 -0.38
CA TYR A 158 -8.77 -17.42 -1.68
C TYR A 158 -9.75 -18.58 -1.51
N PRO A 159 -11.04 -18.33 -1.24
CA PRO A 159 -12.01 -19.37 -0.88
C PRO A 159 -12.23 -20.42 -1.97
N ALA A 160 -12.05 -20.05 -3.25
CA ALA A 160 -12.16 -21.00 -4.36
C ALA A 160 -10.98 -21.99 -4.47
N GLU A 161 -9.82 -21.64 -3.90
CA GLU A 161 -8.58 -22.41 -4.02
C GLU A 161 -8.34 -23.22 -2.75
N GLN A 162 -8.90 -24.43 -2.71
CA GLN A 162 -8.85 -25.32 -1.54
C GLN A 162 -7.66 -26.27 -1.59
N ILE A 163 -6.82 -26.22 -0.55
CA ILE A 163 -5.69 -27.11 -0.36
C ILE A 163 -6.14 -28.29 0.53
N THR A 164 -6.03 -29.50 0.02
CA THR A 164 -6.43 -30.71 0.74
C THR A 164 -5.76 -30.79 2.12
N GLY A 165 -6.57 -30.85 3.18
CA GLY A 165 -6.08 -30.94 4.55
C GLY A 165 -5.56 -29.62 5.16
N ALA A 166 -5.56 -28.50 4.41
CA ALA A 166 -5.05 -27.22 4.88
C ALA A 166 -6.03 -26.03 4.72
N GLY A 167 -7.18 -26.24 4.07
CA GLY A 167 -8.18 -25.18 3.83
C GLY A 167 -7.84 -24.27 2.65
N PRO A 168 -8.35 -23.04 2.62
CA PRO A 168 -8.14 -22.13 1.50
C PRO A 168 -6.67 -21.72 1.36
N LEU A 169 -6.28 -21.40 0.12
CA LEU A 169 -4.99 -20.77 -0.14
C LEU A 169 -4.88 -19.43 0.63
N VAL A 170 -3.77 -19.22 1.33
CA VAL A 170 -3.53 -18.03 2.16
C VAL A 170 -2.22 -17.37 1.78
N THR A 171 -2.26 -16.05 1.54
CA THR A 171 -1.07 -15.22 1.35
C THR A 171 -0.97 -14.11 2.40
N ALA A 172 0.17 -13.47 2.50
CA ALA A 172 0.40 -12.36 3.42
C ALA A 172 1.03 -11.17 2.71
N ASN A 173 0.36 -10.01 2.80
CA ASN A 173 0.79 -8.71 2.26
C ASN A 173 0.98 -8.64 0.73
N GLU A 174 0.70 -9.70 0.00
CA GLU A 174 0.58 -9.71 -1.46
C GLU A 174 -0.74 -10.35 -1.86
N LEU A 175 -1.59 -9.56 -2.53
CA LEU A 175 -2.86 -9.97 -3.11
C LEU A 175 -2.64 -10.15 -4.62
N VAL A 176 -2.68 -11.38 -5.09
CA VAL A 176 -2.58 -11.67 -6.54
C VAL A 176 -3.97 -11.88 -7.11
N ILE A 177 -4.28 -11.22 -8.21
CA ILE A 177 -5.62 -11.21 -8.82
C ILE A 177 -5.56 -11.43 -10.33
N PRO A 178 -6.60 -12.00 -10.95
CA PRO A 178 -6.71 -12.07 -12.40
C PRO A 178 -7.02 -10.68 -12.99
N ALA A 179 -6.19 -10.19 -13.91
CA ALA A 179 -6.44 -8.96 -14.65
C ALA A 179 -7.68 -9.13 -15.57
N GLY A 180 -8.43 -8.06 -15.74
CA GLY A 180 -9.63 -8.04 -16.57
C GLY A 180 -10.88 -8.67 -15.95
N ARG A 181 -10.78 -9.31 -14.78
CA ARG A 181 -11.87 -9.95 -14.04
C ARG A 181 -12.22 -9.15 -12.80
N PRO A 182 -13.52 -8.91 -12.50
CA PRO A 182 -13.93 -8.31 -11.22
C PRO A 182 -13.50 -9.18 -10.04
N VAL A 183 -13.01 -8.54 -8.99
CA VAL A 183 -12.63 -9.18 -7.72
C VAL A 183 -13.45 -8.56 -6.62
N HIS A 184 -14.27 -9.37 -5.97
CA HIS A 184 -15.01 -8.99 -4.77
C HIS A 184 -14.19 -9.36 -3.53
N ILE A 185 -13.99 -8.42 -2.63
CA ILE A 185 -13.13 -8.60 -1.46
C ILE A 185 -13.95 -8.39 -0.19
N THR A 186 -14.15 -9.48 0.55
CA THR A 186 -14.72 -9.41 1.90
C THR A 186 -13.66 -8.90 2.88
N LEU A 187 -14.00 -7.92 3.71
CA LEU A 187 -13.09 -7.20 4.60
C LEU A 187 -13.41 -7.45 6.07
N ARG A 188 -12.38 -7.76 6.87
CA ARG A 188 -12.51 -7.96 8.31
C ARG A 188 -11.31 -7.36 9.06
N GLY A 189 -11.58 -6.59 10.13
CA GLY A 189 -10.59 -6.27 11.16
C GLY A 189 -10.52 -7.40 12.18
N MET A 190 -9.33 -7.84 12.56
CA MET A 190 -9.17 -8.97 13.49
C MET A 190 -8.80 -8.51 14.90
N ASP A 191 -8.36 -7.28 15.06
CA ASP A 191 -7.96 -6.69 16.35
C ASP A 191 -8.51 -5.26 16.51
N VAL A 192 -8.09 -4.32 15.69
CA VAL A 192 -8.58 -2.93 15.65
C VAL A 192 -9.18 -2.62 14.27
N ILE A 193 -9.71 -1.41 14.09
CA ILE A 193 -10.15 -0.96 12.77
C ILE A 193 -8.92 -0.73 11.90
N HIS A 194 -8.97 -1.25 10.67
CA HIS A 194 -8.04 -0.99 9.57
C HIS A 194 -8.83 -0.47 8.38
N SER A 195 -8.17 -0.10 7.28
CA SER A 195 -8.84 0.19 6.02
C SER A 195 -8.04 -0.39 4.85
N PHE A 196 -8.73 -1.01 3.92
CA PHE A 196 -8.15 -1.53 2.70
C PHE A 196 -8.23 -0.48 1.60
N TRP A 197 -7.10 -0.11 1.01
CA TRP A 197 -7.05 0.88 -0.06
C TRP A 197 -5.97 0.59 -1.08
N VAL A 198 -6.37 0.53 -2.36
CA VAL A 198 -5.49 0.45 -3.53
C VAL A 198 -5.84 1.61 -4.46
N PRO A 199 -5.19 2.77 -4.31
CA PRO A 199 -5.61 4.04 -4.93
C PRO A 199 -5.83 3.98 -6.45
N LYS A 200 -5.00 3.23 -7.17
CA LYS A 200 -5.12 3.09 -8.63
C LYS A 200 -6.29 2.21 -9.09
N LEU A 201 -6.84 1.37 -8.22
CA LEU A 201 -7.87 0.38 -8.58
C LEU A 201 -9.25 0.71 -8.02
N ALA A 202 -9.32 1.21 -6.78
CA ALA A 202 -10.58 1.49 -6.09
C ALA A 202 -10.42 2.52 -4.96
N GLY A 203 -11.53 2.94 -4.36
CA GLY A 203 -11.56 3.68 -3.11
C GLY A 203 -11.16 2.82 -1.91
N LYS A 204 -11.25 3.41 -0.71
CA LYS A 204 -10.98 2.71 0.55
C LYS A 204 -12.27 2.26 1.22
N VAL A 205 -12.19 1.14 1.95
CA VAL A 205 -13.26 0.65 2.81
C VAL A 205 -12.67 0.12 4.10
N ASP A 206 -13.32 0.44 5.22
CA ASP A 206 -12.86 0.08 6.55
C ASP A 206 -13.08 -1.40 6.85
N MET A 207 -12.11 -1.98 7.54
CA MET A 207 -12.08 -3.35 8.03
C MET A 207 -12.38 -3.30 9.53
N ILE A 208 -13.66 -3.44 9.88
CA ILE A 208 -14.15 -3.25 11.24
C ILE A 208 -14.22 -4.60 11.97
N PRO A 209 -13.72 -4.72 13.22
CA PRO A 209 -13.88 -5.91 14.02
C PRO A 209 -15.36 -6.28 14.22
N ASN A 210 -15.64 -7.57 14.13
CA ASN A 210 -16.99 -8.14 14.27
C ASN A 210 -18.04 -7.64 13.26
N ARG A 211 -17.64 -6.88 12.24
CA ARG A 211 -18.49 -6.43 11.14
C ARG A 211 -17.88 -6.80 9.80
N GLY A 212 -18.64 -7.50 8.96
CA GLY A 212 -18.26 -7.73 7.56
C GLY A 212 -18.50 -6.47 6.72
N ASN A 213 -17.47 -6.00 6.04
CA ASN A 213 -17.56 -5.04 4.96
C ASN A 213 -17.05 -5.70 3.68
N PHE A 214 -17.25 -5.05 2.55
CA PHE A 214 -16.73 -5.52 1.27
C PHE A 214 -16.46 -4.33 0.34
N LEU A 215 -15.67 -4.57 -0.65
CA LEU A 215 -15.51 -3.72 -1.83
C LEU A 215 -15.26 -4.62 -3.05
N TRP A 216 -15.36 -4.05 -4.23
CA TRP A 216 -14.87 -4.72 -5.41
C TRP A 216 -13.87 -3.83 -6.16
N LEU A 217 -12.99 -4.47 -6.90
CA LEU A 217 -12.03 -3.82 -7.78
C LEU A 217 -11.78 -4.67 -9.02
N LYS A 218 -11.18 -4.05 -10.03
CA LYS A 218 -10.74 -4.73 -11.25
C LYS A 218 -9.51 -4.01 -11.76
N ALA A 219 -8.46 -4.76 -12.09
CA ALA A 219 -7.32 -4.22 -12.83
C ALA A 219 -7.60 -4.37 -14.33
N ASP A 220 -7.50 -3.29 -15.10
CA ASP A 220 -7.76 -3.29 -16.55
C ASP A 220 -6.75 -4.16 -17.31
N ALA A 221 -5.51 -4.24 -16.83
CA ALA A 221 -4.41 -4.99 -17.42
C ALA A 221 -3.50 -5.57 -16.34
N PRO A 222 -2.61 -6.53 -16.69
CA PRO A 222 -1.54 -6.96 -15.79
C PRO A 222 -0.72 -5.79 -15.26
N GLY A 223 -0.44 -5.80 -13.96
CA GLY A 223 0.25 -4.70 -13.31
C GLY A 223 0.59 -4.97 -11.85
N TYR A 224 1.36 -4.06 -11.26
CA TYR A 224 1.80 -4.10 -9.88
C TYR A 224 1.34 -2.82 -9.17
N TYR A 225 0.52 -2.95 -8.15
CA TYR A 225 -0.16 -1.83 -7.50
C TYR A 225 0.16 -1.76 -6.01
N TRP A 226 0.26 -0.53 -5.49
CA TRP A 226 0.49 -0.25 -4.07
C TRP A 226 -0.84 -0.22 -3.32
N GLY A 227 -0.91 -1.01 -2.25
CA GLY A 227 -1.97 -0.97 -1.27
C GLY A 227 -1.45 -0.56 0.10
N GLN A 228 -2.32 0.04 0.92
CA GLN A 228 -1.98 0.49 2.27
C GLN A 228 -3.18 0.47 3.19
N CYS A 229 -2.91 0.43 4.51
CA CYS A 229 -3.89 0.73 5.52
C CYS A 229 -4.20 2.24 5.51
N ALA A 230 -5.48 2.58 5.44
CA ALA A 230 -5.95 3.96 5.34
C ALA A 230 -6.86 4.38 6.51
N GLU A 231 -6.81 3.64 7.65
CA GLU A 231 -7.43 3.98 8.92
C GLU A 231 -6.41 3.79 10.05
N TYR A 232 -6.33 4.77 10.96
CA TYR A 232 -5.34 4.72 12.04
C TYR A 232 -5.52 3.48 12.92
N CYS A 233 -4.51 2.64 12.99
CA CYS A 233 -4.55 1.35 13.66
C CYS A 233 -3.41 1.12 14.67
N GLY A 234 -2.71 2.17 15.08
CA GLY A 234 -1.64 2.14 16.09
C GLY A 234 -0.25 2.44 15.53
N ASP A 235 0.80 2.05 16.28
CA ASP A 235 2.20 2.51 16.11
C ASP A 235 2.76 2.32 14.69
N SER A 236 2.49 1.19 14.07
CA SER A 236 3.00 0.88 12.73
C SER A 236 1.97 1.08 11.61
N HIS A 237 0.93 1.91 11.86
CA HIS A 237 -0.08 2.24 10.84
C HIS A 237 0.52 2.76 9.53
N ALA A 238 1.42 3.73 9.58
CA ALA A 238 2.03 4.34 8.39
C ALA A 238 2.88 3.38 7.55
N VAL A 239 3.26 2.25 8.13
CA VAL A 239 4.09 1.21 7.49
C VAL A 239 3.35 -0.13 7.34
N MET A 240 2.03 -0.12 7.46
CA MET A 240 1.16 -1.24 7.16
C MET A 240 0.72 -1.18 5.69
N ARG A 241 1.47 -1.84 4.83
CA ARG A 241 1.33 -1.80 3.37
C ARG A 241 1.14 -3.21 2.81
N PHE A 242 0.67 -3.29 1.58
CA PHE A 242 0.57 -4.53 0.81
C PHE A 242 0.75 -4.25 -0.68
N ARG A 243 0.80 -5.29 -1.48
CA ARG A 243 0.86 -5.20 -2.94
C ARG A 243 -0.31 -5.92 -3.56
N VAL A 244 -0.79 -5.39 -4.68
CA VAL A 244 -1.73 -6.09 -5.56
C VAL A 244 -1.02 -6.38 -6.86
N ILE A 245 -0.92 -7.65 -7.22
CA ILE A 245 -0.31 -8.12 -8.46
C ILE A 245 -1.43 -8.64 -9.35
N ALA A 246 -1.72 -7.93 -10.43
CA ALA A 246 -2.68 -8.38 -11.42
C ALA A 246 -1.96 -9.14 -12.54
N LEU A 247 -2.38 -10.36 -12.80
CA LEU A 247 -1.78 -11.27 -13.78
C LEU A 247 -2.75 -11.62 -14.90
N GLY A 248 -2.22 -11.90 -16.07
CA GLY A 248 -3.02 -12.49 -17.15
C GLY A 248 -3.61 -13.85 -16.72
N PRO A 249 -4.73 -14.31 -17.32
CA PRO A 249 -5.43 -15.51 -16.85
C PRO A 249 -4.57 -16.76 -16.75
N ARG A 250 -3.69 -17.01 -17.72
CA ARG A 250 -2.79 -18.18 -17.70
C ARG A 250 -1.73 -18.07 -16.59
N GLU A 251 -1.16 -16.89 -16.42
CA GLU A 251 -0.15 -16.62 -15.40
C GLU A 251 -0.76 -16.69 -13.99
N PHE A 252 -1.98 -16.18 -13.82
CA PHE A 252 -2.73 -16.28 -12.58
C PHE A 252 -3.00 -17.74 -12.20
N ASN A 253 -3.48 -18.57 -13.13
CA ASN A 253 -3.72 -20.00 -12.87
C ASN A 253 -2.43 -20.76 -12.53
N LYS A 254 -1.31 -20.45 -13.23
CA LYS A 254 0.01 -21.01 -12.86
C LYS A 254 0.38 -20.62 -11.44
N TRP A 255 0.27 -19.33 -11.10
CA TRP A 255 0.56 -18.84 -9.77
C TRP A 255 -0.28 -19.53 -8.69
N VAL A 256 -1.58 -19.71 -8.90
CA VAL A 256 -2.45 -20.46 -7.98
C VAL A 256 -1.91 -21.87 -7.77
N THR A 257 -1.58 -22.60 -8.86
CA THR A 257 -1.05 -23.96 -8.80
C THR A 257 0.24 -24.01 -7.99
N ASP A 258 1.17 -23.08 -8.25
CA ASP A 258 2.45 -23.01 -7.55
C ASP A 258 2.25 -22.70 -6.05
N GLN A 259 1.36 -21.77 -5.72
CA GLN A 259 1.07 -21.41 -4.33
C GLN A 259 0.30 -22.50 -3.56
N MET A 260 -0.45 -23.35 -4.24
CA MET A 260 -1.10 -24.51 -3.64
C MET A 260 -0.11 -25.67 -3.38
N ALA A 261 1.06 -25.68 -3.98
CA ALA A 261 2.10 -26.65 -3.71
C ALA A 261 2.69 -26.45 -2.29
N PRO A 262 3.22 -27.49 -1.65
CA PRO A 262 4.00 -27.34 -0.43
C PRO A 262 5.29 -26.55 -0.69
N ALA A 263 5.90 -26.03 0.38
CA ALA A 263 7.22 -25.42 0.27
C ALA A 263 8.23 -26.41 -0.33
N ARG A 264 9.14 -25.89 -1.15
CA ARG A 264 10.16 -26.71 -1.80
C ARG A 264 11.06 -27.37 -0.76
N GLU A 265 11.19 -28.69 -0.84
CA GLU A 265 12.21 -29.44 -0.10
C GLU A 265 13.56 -29.27 -0.81
N VAL A 266 14.54 -28.76 -0.07
CA VAL A 266 15.93 -28.69 -0.52
C VAL A 266 16.67 -29.86 0.10
N ALA A 267 17.22 -30.77 -0.72
CA ALA A 267 17.97 -31.93 -0.22
C ALA A 267 19.18 -31.44 0.60
N PRO A 268 19.44 -32.06 1.78
CA PRO A 268 20.64 -31.72 2.54
C PRO A 268 21.89 -31.96 1.68
N ALA A 269 22.84 -31.02 1.75
CA ALA A 269 24.13 -31.21 1.12
C ALA A 269 24.85 -32.44 1.74
N ALA A 270 25.53 -33.23 0.94
CA ALA A 270 26.51 -34.20 1.47
C ALA A 270 27.50 -33.43 2.37
N PRO A 271 27.96 -33.98 3.52
CA PRO A 271 28.79 -33.31 4.48
C PRO A 271 30.08 -32.80 3.84
N ALA A 272 30.05 -31.64 3.29
CA ALA A 272 31.17 -30.86 2.80
C ALA A 272 31.43 -29.74 3.80
N GLY A 273 32.68 -29.46 4.07
CA GLY A 273 33.19 -28.60 5.13
C GLY A 273 32.32 -27.39 5.51
N GLN A 274 32.62 -26.76 6.63
CA GLN A 274 31.77 -25.71 7.23
C GLN A 274 31.23 -24.73 6.17
N PRO A 275 29.91 -24.50 6.13
CA PRO A 275 29.32 -23.56 5.18
C PRO A 275 29.99 -22.19 5.30
N LYS A 276 30.50 -21.66 4.21
CA LYS A 276 30.98 -20.28 4.17
C LYS A 276 29.74 -19.40 4.26
N ALA A 277 29.65 -18.58 5.30
CA ALA A 277 28.60 -17.60 5.42
C ALA A 277 28.63 -16.69 4.18
N GLN A 278 27.64 -16.84 3.29
CA GLN A 278 27.52 -16.03 2.06
C GLN A 278 27.32 -14.53 2.38
N PHE A 279 26.90 -14.23 3.61
CA PHE A 279 26.52 -12.92 4.08
C PHE A 279 27.26 -12.53 5.36
N ALA A 280 28.57 -12.66 5.38
CA ALA A 280 29.40 -12.57 6.57
C ALA A 280 29.39 -11.23 7.33
N ALA A 281 28.69 -10.22 6.87
CA ALA A 281 28.68 -8.92 7.52
C ALA A 281 27.34 -8.20 7.34
N TYR A 282 26.29 -8.68 8.00
CA TYR A 282 25.12 -7.84 8.15
C TYR A 282 25.38 -6.73 9.14
N ARG A 283 25.10 -5.51 8.72
CA ARG A 283 25.14 -4.34 9.60
C ARG A 283 24.10 -4.49 10.69
N THR A 284 24.44 -4.07 11.90
CA THR A 284 23.54 -4.04 13.05
C THR A 284 23.08 -2.62 13.42
N ASP A 285 23.60 -1.59 12.71
CA ASP A 285 23.38 -0.17 12.98
C ASP A 285 22.39 0.49 11.98
N TRP A 286 21.32 -0.21 11.65
CA TRP A 286 20.29 0.24 10.70
C TRP A 286 19.54 1.48 11.16
N LYS A 287 19.31 2.43 10.25
CA LYS A 287 18.45 3.60 10.46
C LYS A 287 17.12 3.44 9.74
N ARG A 288 16.05 3.96 10.31
CA ARG A 288 14.67 3.76 9.84
C ARG A 288 14.44 4.13 8.38
N ASN A 289 15.08 5.12 7.82
CA ASN A 289 14.84 5.62 6.46
C ASN A 289 16.00 5.32 5.50
N GLU A 290 16.69 4.19 5.68
CA GLU A 290 17.78 3.80 4.80
C GLU A 290 17.32 3.19 3.48
N LYS A 291 18.27 3.02 2.57
CA LYS A 291 18.09 2.36 1.27
C LYS A 291 17.43 0.97 1.44
N GLY A 292 16.54 0.61 0.53
CA GLY A 292 15.81 -0.68 0.56
C GLY A 292 14.34 -0.57 0.97
N TRP A 293 13.84 0.62 1.31
CA TRP A 293 12.42 0.84 1.53
C TRP A 293 11.64 0.77 0.21
N SER A 294 10.53 0.06 0.20
CA SER A 294 9.76 -0.28 -0.99
C SER A 294 9.19 0.91 -1.77
N ASP A 295 9.08 2.07 -1.18
CA ASP A 295 8.66 3.31 -1.82
C ASP A 295 9.73 3.98 -2.69
N LYS A 296 10.95 3.42 -2.69
CA LYS A 296 12.10 3.89 -3.48
C LYS A 296 12.52 2.91 -4.57
N PHE A 297 11.68 1.96 -4.93
CA PHE A 297 11.97 1.00 -6.00
C PHE A 297 12.14 1.72 -7.35
N GLU A 298 13.25 1.43 -8.03
CA GLU A 298 13.65 2.07 -9.30
C GLU A 298 13.38 1.21 -10.54
N PHE A 299 12.93 -0.04 -10.37
CA PHE A 299 12.70 -1.01 -11.45
C PHE A 299 11.22 -1.19 -11.79
N ASN A 300 10.92 -1.88 -12.89
CA ASN A 300 9.55 -2.33 -13.15
C ASN A 300 9.16 -3.42 -12.12
N PRO A 301 8.28 -3.12 -11.15
CA PRO A 301 8.03 -4.03 -10.03
C PRO A 301 7.41 -5.36 -10.46
N LEU A 302 6.65 -5.39 -11.55
CA LEU A 302 6.00 -6.61 -12.04
C LEU A 302 7.01 -7.62 -12.61
N ASP A 303 7.99 -7.15 -13.38
CA ASP A 303 9.02 -8.02 -13.97
C ASP A 303 9.96 -8.55 -12.89
N ALA A 304 10.31 -7.72 -11.92
CA ALA A 304 11.09 -8.15 -10.77
C ALA A 304 10.33 -9.19 -9.93
N TRP A 305 9.04 -8.98 -9.70
CA TRP A 305 8.18 -9.95 -9.03
C TRP A 305 8.13 -11.30 -9.80
N ARG A 306 7.99 -11.26 -11.14
CA ARG A 306 8.01 -12.47 -11.99
C ARG A 306 9.31 -13.25 -11.87
N SER A 307 10.45 -12.56 -11.93
CA SER A 307 11.76 -13.20 -11.81
C SER A 307 11.98 -13.84 -10.45
N GLN A 308 11.32 -13.35 -9.42
CA GLN A 308 11.44 -13.86 -8.05
C GLN A 308 10.62 -15.14 -7.80
N GLN A 309 9.67 -15.48 -8.69
CA GLN A 309 8.86 -16.70 -8.54
C GLN A 309 9.67 -17.98 -8.73
N GLU A 310 10.75 -17.95 -9.49
CA GLU A 310 11.56 -19.13 -9.80
C GLU A 310 12.74 -19.27 -8.82
N PRO A 311 13.08 -20.49 -8.37
CA PRO A 311 14.25 -20.75 -7.54
C PRO A 311 15.56 -20.46 -8.29
N ASP A 312 16.53 -19.84 -7.61
CA ASP A 312 17.90 -19.67 -8.11
C ASP A 312 18.81 -20.82 -7.63
N ALA A 313 18.47 -22.05 -8.05
CA ALA A 313 19.12 -23.27 -7.59
C ALA A 313 20.65 -23.29 -7.82
N LYS A 314 21.17 -22.46 -8.74
CA LYS A 314 22.62 -22.42 -9.04
C LYS A 314 23.44 -21.67 -7.99
N HIS A 315 22.79 -20.74 -7.27
CA HIS A 315 23.46 -19.88 -6.29
C HIS A 315 23.06 -20.23 -4.86
N GLU A 316 22.30 -21.27 -4.64
CA GLU A 316 21.89 -21.73 -3.33
C GLU A 316 23.03 -22.49 -2.61
N ASP A 317 23.26 -22.11 -1.35
CA ASP A 317 24.12 -22.87 -0.42
C ASP A 317 23.24 -23.87 0.36
N LEU A 318 23.23 -25.12 -0.08
CA LEU A 318 22.39 -26.18 0.47
C LEU A 318 22.66 -26.44 1.97
N ALA A 319 23.94 -26.36 2.38
CA ALA A 319 24.30 -26.57 3.78
C ALA A 319 23.81 -25.42 4.67
N LEU A 320 23.85 -24.19 4.14
CA LEU A 320 23.36 -23.01 4.85
C LEU A 320 21.81 -23.02 4.94
N ILE A 321 21.13 -23.49 3.89
CA ILE A 321 19.66 -23.67 3.88
C ILE A 321 19.24 -24.71 4.93
N ASP A 322 19.91 -25.84 4.98
CA ASP A 322 19.63 -26.92 5.96
C ASP A 322 19.85 -26.41 7.40
N LYS A 323 20.99 -25.75 7.66
CA LYS A 323 21.25 -25.08 8.94
C LYS A 323 20.13 -24.10 9.29
N GLY A 324 19.66 -23.31 8.32
CA GLY A 324 18.58 -22.34 8.52
C GLY A 324 17.25 -23.00 8.87
N LYS A 325 16.91 -24.13 8.24
CA LYS A 325 15.72 -24.95 8.57
C LYS A 325 15.80 -25.45 10.01
N HIS A 326 16.95 -25.96 10.45
CA HIS A 326 17.17 -26.38 11.84
C HIS A 326 17.07 -25.21 12.82
N LEU A 327 17.63 -24.03 12.50
CA LEU A 327 17.51 -22.84 13.33
C LEU A 327 16.07 -22.33 13.41
N PHE A 328 15.30 -22.38 12.33
CA PHE A 328 13.89 -22.02 12.32
C PHE A 328 13.08 -22.88 13.30
N GLN A 329 13.46 -24.14 13.45
CA GLN A 329 12.93 -25.06 14.44
C GLN A 329 13.46 -24.72 15.86
N GLU A 330 14.79 -24.66 16.04
CA GLU A 330 15.45 -24.42 17.35
C GLU A 330 14.99 -23.11 18.00
N LYS A 331 14.87 -22.04 17.20
CA LYS A 331 14.38 -20.73 17.65
C LYS A 331 12.85 -20.65 17.69
N THR A 332 12.15 -21.76 17.57
CA THR A 332 10.68 -21.90 17.68
C THR A 332 9.86 -21.02 16.71
N CYS A 333 10.44 -20.60 15.58
CA CYS A 333 9.77 -19.74 14.61
C CYS A 333 8.50 -20.40 14.03
N TYR A 334 8.52 -21.74 13.88
CA TYR A 334 7.43 -22.56 13.37
C TYR A 334 6.17 -22.57 14.26
N THR A 335 6.26 -22.14 15.51
CA THR A 335 5.10 -22.05 16.41
C THR A 335 4.15 -20.92 16.01
N CYS A 336 4.70 -19.87 15.39
CA CYS A 336 3.96 -18.75 14.86
C CYS A 336 3.77 -18.85 13.34
N HIS A 337 4.79 -19.27 12.60
CA HIS A 337 4.81 -19.22 11.14
C HIS A 337 4.57 -20.59 10.51
N ASN A 338 3.57 -20.67 9.63
CA ASN A 338 3.32 -21.84 8.82
C ASN A 338 4.34 -21.92 7.65
N VAL A 339 4.94 -23.10 7.46
CA VAL A 339 5.68 -23.50 6.25
C VAL A 339 5.15 -24.87 5.85
N ARG A 340 4.14 -24.89 5.01
CA ARG A 340 3.48 -26.13 4.58
C ARG A 340 4.43 -27.05 3.84
N GLY A 341 4.41 -28.34 4.20
CA GLY A 341 5.33 -29.36 3.69
C GLY A 341 6.54 -29.58 4.60
N HIS A 342 6.89 -28.62 5.45
CA HIS A 342 7.98 -28.80 6.42
C HIS A 342 7.46 -29.25 7.78
N SER A 343 8.29 -30.00 8.49
CA SER A 343 7.99 -30.56 9.80
C SER A 343 9.24 -30.63 10.67
N VAL A 344 9.04 -30.91 11.93
CA VAL A 344 10.08 -31.14 12.92
C VAL A 344 9.82 -32.41 13.69
N ASP A 345 10.87 -33.13 14.04
CA ASP A 345 10.80 -34.28 14.94
C ASP A 345 10.97 -33.75 16.39
N VAL A 346 9.93 -33.93 17.20
CA VAL A 346 9.92 -33.53 18.62
C VAL A 346 9.61 -34.76 19.49
N VAL A 347 10.22 -34.82 20.66
CA VAL A 347 9.88 -35.85 21.66
C VAL A 347 8.70 -35.35 22.50
N ILE A 348 7.53 -35.95 22.29
CA ILE A 348 6.32 -35.68 23.08
C ILE A 348 6.00 -36.87 23.92
N SER A 349 5.94 -36.72 25.23
CA SER A 349 5.68 -37.82 26.18
C SER A 349 6.61 -39.01 25.99
N GLY A 350 7.90 -38.76 25.72
CA GLY A 350 8.93 -39.78 25.52
C GLY A 350 8.88 -40.51 24.15
N LYS A 351 8.04 -40.06 23.22
CA LYS A 351 7.95 -40.60 21.84
C LYS A 351 8.35 -39.54 20.82
N LEU A 352 9.17 -39.91 19.86
CA LEU A 352 9.48 -39.06 18.71
C LEU A 352 8.23 -38.93 17.83
N GLN A 353 7.83 -37.68 17.60
CA GLN A 353 6.69 -37.37 16.74
C GLN A 353 7.11 -36.30 15.71
N ASN A 354 6.71 -36.51 14.46
CA ASN A 354 6.90 -35.57 13.38
C ASN A 354 5.77 -34.55 13.41
N VAL A 355 6.09 -33.30 13.75
CA VAL A 355 5.13 -32.20 13.89
C VAL A 355 5.28 -31.25 12.71
N PRO A 356 4.23 -31.06 11.89
CA PRO A 356 4.25 -30.11 10.79
C PRO A 356 4.42 -28.66 11.27
N PHE A 357 5.06 -27.82 10.46
CA PHE A 357 5.16 -26.36 10.70
C PHE A 357 3.81 -25.68 10.37
N LEU A 358 2.82 -25.88 11.20
CA LEU A 358 1.47 -25.36 10.98
C LEU A 358 1.32 -23.90 11.39
N GLY A 359 2.16 -23.41 12.29
CA GLY A 359 2.10 -22.05 12.80
C GLY A 359 0.73 -21.67 13.37
N SER A 360 0.43 -20.38 13.38
CA SER A 360 -0.86 -19.84 13.81
C SER A 360 -1.48 -18.98 12.72
N PRO A 361 -2.81 -19.05 12.49
CA PRO A 361 -3.50 -18.20 11.49
C PRO A 361 -3.40 -16.69 11.73
N ALA A 362 -3.02 -16.29 12.95
CA ALA A 362 -2.83 -14.89 13.34
C ALA A 362 -1.48 -14.32 12.90
N TYR A 363 -0.60 -15.14 12.29
CA TYR A 363 0.72 -14.73 11.83
C TYR A 363 0.91 -15.08 10.34
N PRO A 364 1.82 -14.37 9.64
CA PRO A 364 2.05 -14.60 8.21
C PRO A 364 2.48 -16.05 7.89
N ASN A 365 1.80 -16.65 6.92
CA ASN A 365 2.23 -17.90 6.29
C ASN A 365 3.50 -17.64 5.48
N LEU A 366 4.56 -18.43 5.69
CA LEU A 366 5.87 -18.28 5.05
C LEU A 366 6.17 -19.35 3.99
N THR A 367 5.20 -20.21 3.63
CA THR A 367 5.38 -21.33 2.69
C THR A 367 6.10 -20.91 1.40
N HIS A 368 5.75 -19.75 0.84
CA HIS A 368 6.37 -19.19 -0.38
C HIS A 368 6.89 -17.75 -0.12
N VAL A 369 7.49 -17.53 1.05
CA VAL A 369 8.00 -16.18 1.39
C VAL A 369 9.12 -15.72 0.47
N GLY A 370 9.96 -16.64 -0.02
CA GLY A 370 11.04 -16.35 -0.97
C GLY A 370 10.56 -15.84 -2.32
N ALA A 371 9.31 -16.15 -2.71
CA ALA A 371 8.70 -15.68 -3.96
C ALA A 371 8.05 -14.29 -3.86
N ARG A 372 7.91 -13.71 -2.66
CA ARG A 372 7.31 -12.39 -2.48
C ARG A 372 8.28 -11.28 -2.87
N SER A 373 7.78 -10.20 -3.44
CA SER A 373 8.58 -9.01 -3.75
C SER A 373 8.92 -8.16 -2.52
N THR A 374 8.10 -8.26 -1.47
CA THR A 374 8.24 -7.45 -0.26
C THR A 374 8.09 -8.25 1.02
N ILE A 375 8.73 -7.76 2.09
CA ILE A 375 8.62 -8.27 3.46
C ILE A 375 8.22 -7.15 4.43
N ALA A 376 8.05 -7.49 5.72
CA ALA A 376 7.67 -6.56 6.78
C ALA A 376 6.38 -5.77 6.46
N ALA A 377 5.36 -6.43 5.88
CA ALA A 377 4.12 -5.83 5.40
C ALA A 377 4.33 -4.76 4.32
N GLY A 378 4.98 -5.15 3.23
CA GLY A 378 5.20 -4.30 2.07
C GLY A 378 6.18 -3.14 2.29
N LEU A 379 6.93 -3.14 3.40
CA LEU A 379 7.81 -2.05 3.79
C LEU A 379 9.19 -2.15 3.17
N LEU A 380 9.76 -3.34 3.13
CA LEU A 380 11.10 -3.62 2.62
C LEU A 380 11.04 -4.49 1.35
N GLU A 381 12.03 -4.35 0.48
CA GLU A 381 12.27 -5.31 -0.60
C GLU A 381 12.58 -6.69 -0.02
N ASN A 382 12.12 -7.73 -0.67
CA ASN A 382 12.47 -9.09 -0.29
C ASN A 382 13.78 -9.51 -0.97
N ASN A 383 14.87 -9.13 -0.36
CA ASN A 383 16.22 -9.55 -0.72
C ASN A 383 16.99 -9.96 0.55
N ALA A 384 18.14 -10.59 0.37
CA ALA A 384 18.88 -11.14 1.49
C ALA A 384 19.27 -10.09 2.54
N GLU A 385 19.68 -8.89 2.12
CA GLU A 385 20.06 -7.80 3.01
C GLU A 385 18.90 -7.32 3.87
N GLN A 386 17.76 -7.07 3.24
CA GLN A 386 16.58 -6.55 3.95
C GLN A 386 15.90 -7.63 4.80
N LEU A 387 15.94 -8.89 4.35
CA LEU A 387 15.45 -10.01 5.14
C LEU A 387 16.30 -10.22 6.40
N ALA A 388 17.63 -10.13 6.28
CA ALA A 388 18.54 -10.16 7.41
C ALA A 388 18.24 -9.04 8.41
N ARG A 389 18.06 -7.83 7.92
CA ARG A 389 17.67 -6.66 8.73
C ARG A 389 16.35 -6.90 9.47
N TRP A 390 15.33 -7.41 8.77
CA TRP A 390 14.03 -7.71 9.37
C TRP A 390 14.11 -8.77 10.46
N ILE A 391 14.87 -9.85 10.23
CA ILE A 391 15.04 -10.93 11.20
C ILE A 391 15.86 -10.46 12.42
N SER A 392 16.91 -9.68 12.21
CA SER A 392 17.79 -9.25 13.29
C SER A 392 17.15 -8.19 14.20
N HIS A 393 16.42 -7.24 13.62
CA HIS A 393 15.92 -6.05 14.32
C HIS A 393 14.48 -5.70 13.92
N PRO A 394 13.52 -6.62 14.14
CA PRO A 394 12.13 -6.38 13.73
C PRO A 394 11.48 -5.20 14.45
N ASP A 395 11.88 -4.91 15.68
CA ASP A 395 11.42 -3.77 16.49
C ASP A 395 11.85 -2.41 15.92
N GLN A 396 13.08 -2.34 15.36
CA GLN A 396 13.61 -1.12 14.75
C GLN A 396 12.98 -0.86 13.37
N VAL A 397 12.74 -1.92 12.60
CA VAL A 397 12.11 -1.82 11.29
C VAL A 397 10.64 -1.45 11.42
N LYS A 398 9.94 -2.08 12.35
CA LYS A 398 8.50 -1.93 12.53
C LYS A 398 8.14 -1.86 14.02
N PRO A 399 8.11 -0.66 14.60
CA PRO A 399 7.82 -0.48 16.02
C PRO A 399 6.50 -1.12 16.43
N GLY A 400 6.49 -1.72 17.64
CA GLY A 400 5.32 -2.37 18.21
C GLY A 400 4.95 -3.71 17.57
N ASN A 401 5.72 -4.24 16.60
CA ASN A 401 5.36 -5.49 15.92
C ASN A 401 5.29 -6.69 16.88
N LYS A 402 4.28 -7.55 16.63
CA LYS A 402 4.03 -8.73 17.49
C LYS A 402 5.14 -9.78 17.37
N MET A 403 5.85 -9.89 16.25
CA MET A 403 6.96 -10.83 16.10
C MET A 403 8.04 -10.58 17.17
N TYR A 404 8.38 -9.33 17.44
CA TYR A 404 9.31 -8.98 18.51
C TYR A 404 8.69 -9.15 19.89
N ALA A 405 7.52 -8.56 20.12
CA ALA A 405 6.89 -8.51 21.44
C ALA A 405 6.44 -9.89 21.96
N THR A 406 5.92 -10.76 21.08
CA THR A 406 5.36 -12.07 21.47
C THR A 406 6.23 -13.26 21.07
N GLY A 407 7.18 -13.06 20.16
CA GLY A 407 8.13 -14.08 19.71
C GLY A 407 9.50 -13.93 20.34
N TYR A 408 10.19 -12.84 20.06
CA TYR A 408 11.59 -12.65 20.46
C TYR A 408 11.76 -12.48 21.97
N ILE A 409 10.98 -11.60 22.59
CA ILE A 409 11.13 -11.30 24.03
C ILE A 409 10.82 -12.54 24.88
N PRO A 410 9.64 -13.19 24.76
CA PRO A 410 9.31 -14.30 25.66
C PRO A 410 10.22 -15.53 25.50
N ASN A 411 10.72 -15.77 24.27
CA ASN A 411 11.57 -16.92 23.98
C ASN A 411 13.06 -16.59 24.06
N ASN A 412 13.43 -15.39 24.49
CA ASN A 412 14.81 -14.91 24.58
C ASN A 412 15.62 -15.19 23.28
N ILE A 413 14.99 -14.94 22.12
CA ILE A 413 15.62 -15.23 20.82
C ILE A 413 16.78 -14.26 20.61
N LYS A 414 17.98 -14.81 20.56
CA LYS A 414 19.22 -14.12 20.20
C LYS A 414 19.80 -14.80 18.98
N LEU A 415 20.09 -14.02 17.95
CA LEU A 415 20.64 -14.52 16.70
C LEU A 415 22.06 -13.96 16.51
N THR A 416 22.99 -14.86 16.23
CA THR A 416 24.31 -14.46 15.75
C THR A 416 24.25 -14.09 14.27
N PRO A 417 25.25 -13.38 13.72
CA PRO A 417 25.30 -13.12 12.27
C PRO A 417 25.24 -14.39 11.42
N ASP A 418 25.82 -15.50 11.87
CA ASP A 418 25.76 -16.80 11.20
C ASP A 418 24.35 -17.41 11.24
N ASP A 419 23.64 -17.26 12.36
CA ASP A 419 22.24 -17.70 12.46
C ASP A 419 21.34 -16.92 11.50
N VAL A 420 21.54 -15.60 11.43
CA VAL A 420 20.80 -14.74 10.51
C VAL A 420 21.07 -15.13 9.06
N SER A 421 22.34 -15.39 8.70
CA SER A 421 22.70 -15.81 7.35
C SER A 421 22.03 -17.14 6.96
N ALA A 422 22.00 -18.10 7.87
CA ALA A 422 21.36 -19.38 7.66
C ALA A 422 19.82 -19.25 7.52
N LEU A 423 19.19 -18.48 8.40
CA LEU A 423 17.74 -18.21 8.33
C LEU A 423 17.36 -17.47 7.03
N VAL A 424 18.18 -16.53 6.58
CA VAL A 424 17.99 -15.84 5.29
C VAL A 424 18.07 -16.81 4.12
N ALA A 425 19.07 -17.67 4.09
CA ALA A 425 19.21 -18.70 3.05
C ALA A 425 18.00 -19.62 3.00
N TYR A 426 17.55 -20.10 4.15
CA TYR A 426 16.37 -20.96 4.27
C TYR A 426 15.10 -20.25 3.80
N LEU A 427 14.80 -19.05 4.31
CA LEU A 427 13.56 -18.36 3.97
C LEU A 427 13.56 -17.91 2.49
N SER A 428 14.71 -17.54 1.94
CA SER A 428 14.83 -17.19 0.52
C SER A 428 14.64 -18.39 -0.41
N SER A 429 14.91 -19.61 0.05
CA SER A 429 14.70 -20.86 -0.71
C SER A 429 13.22 -21.29 -0.77
N LEU A 430 12.35 -20.74 0.08
CA LEU A 430 10.93 -21.05 0.13
C LEU A 430 10.17 -20.34 -1.01
N LYS A 431 10.24 -20.92 -2.21
CA LYS A 431 9.59 -20.44 -3.44
C LYS A 431 8.60 -21.44 -4.00
#